data_f04e63830a2f493b338f0c55132ce85d
#
_entry.id   f04e63830a2f493b338f0c55132ce85d
#
_cell.length_a   1.000
_cell.length_b   1.000
_cell.length_c   1.000
_cell.angle_alpha   90.00
_cell.angle_beta   90.00
_cell.angle_gamma   90.00
#
_symmetry.space_group_name_H-M   'P 1'
#
loop_
_entity.id
_entity.type
_entity.pdbx_description
1 polymer ?
#
loop_
_entity_poly.entity_id
_entity_poly.type
_entity_poly.pdbx_seq_one_letter_code
_entity_poly.pdbx_strand_id
1 'polypeptide(L)'
;MLTGIGYEVEFDNGTYHVTVPVWRSTGDVSIKDDVMGDIARLLSFESFEEQPLTVKFENSVIQRQETLERRLREYLAYRCGFNEIFTYPWVDEKFIRAAKIDTDKCVRLATPPSEELPILRSSLIPGALESVAKNLRYFDYFRIFEVAQVFEKGEYHESSEDEILPVHRKLLTGSITGKDPAKIFYELKGVLEQMAAYCHMENFSMEQKEQPAWADRNAWLNLTLDNRVIGSMGLVCVSTMNDVKIKRTNVALFELNVDSLKAFASRTNEFRHLPLYPLVEKDLSVTVDKAVTWKAISDAIGSRVKELEFIEEYHGNQVPEGKKSVTMRVWIGNDDSTMTSEQIDQKMESILKTLHKRCGAELRTE
;
A
#
# COMPACT_ATOMS: atom_id res chain seq x y z
N MET A 1 -15.15 49.74 24.78
CA MET A 1 -14.71 48.33 24.99
C MET A 1 -13.21 48.16 24.69
N LEU A 2 -12.77 48.22 23.46
CA LEU A 2 -11.38 47.98 23.09
C LEU A 2 -10.38 48.92 23.75
N THR A 3 -10.70 50.20 23.94
CA THR A 3 -9.89 51.16 24.67
C THR A 3 -9.64 50.76 26.14
N GLY A 4 -10.60 50.07 26.76
CA GLY A 4 -10.47 49.57 28.15
C GLY A 4 -9.45 48.43 28.28
N ILE A 5 -9.05 47.79 27.17
CA ILE A 5 -8.02 46.74 27.10
C ILE A 5 -6.80 47.18 26.31
N GLY A 6 -6.60 48.50 26.17
CA GLY A 6 -5.37 49.11 25.68
C GLY A 6 -5.27 49.33 24.17
N TYR A 7 -6.34 49.13 23.40
CA TYR A 7 -6.35 49.51 21.96
C TYR A 7 -6.60 51.00 21.84
N GLU A 8 -5.98 51.62 20.83
CA GLU A 8 -6.35 52.95 20.36
C GLU A 8 -7.38 52.78 19.23
N VAL A 9 -8.50 53.49 19.35
CA VAL A 9 -9.62 53.37 18.40
C VAL A 9 -10.04 54.73 17.93
N GLU A 10 -10.00 54.93 16.62
CA GLU A 10 -10.50 56.11 15.92
C GLU A 10 -11.64 55.71 15.01
N PHE A 11 -12.64 56.56 14.88
CA PHE A 11 -13.77 56.34 13.97
C PHE A 11 -13.88 57.49 12.98
N ASP A 12 -13.76 57.15 11.70
CA ASP A 12 -13.88 58.11 10.58
C ASP A 12 -14.68 57.48 9.44
N ASN A 13 -15.64 58.26 8.91
CA ASN A 13 -16.43 57.94 7.73
C ASN A 13 -17.06 56.52 7.72
N GLY A 14 -17.51 56.01 8.89
CA GLY A 14 -18.13 54.70 8.98
C GLY A 14 -17.14 53.53 9.20
N THR A 15 -15.85 53.86 9.30
CA THR A 15 -14.77 52.88 9.47
C THR A 15 -14.09 53.07 10.84
N TYR A 16 -13.84 51.99 11.53
CA TYR A 16 -13.01 51.99 12.75
C TYR A 16 -11.58 51.68 12.38
N HIS A 17 -10.67 52.57 12.79
CA HIS A 17 -9.24 52.39 12.73
C HIS A 17 -8.77 51.94 14.12
N VAL A 18 -8.23 50.73 14.19
CA VAL A 18 -7.86 50.10 15.46
C VAL A 18 -6.35 49.85 15.49
N THR A 19 -5.66 50.49 16.43
CA THR A 19 -4.22 50.29 16.64
C THR A 19 -4.03 49.27 17.77
N VAL A 20 -3.34 48.19 17.47
CA VAL A 20 -3.07 47.10 18.41
C VAL A 20 -2.00 47.54 19.40
N PRO A 21 -2.18 47.34 20.73
CA PRO A 21 -1.14 47.67 21.71
C PRO A 21 0.11 46.80 21.51
N VAL A 22 1.28 47.40 21.72
CA VAL A 22 2.60 46.78 21.46
C VAL A 22 2.75 45.41 22.13
N TRP A 23 2.22 45.23 23.32
CA TRP A 23 2.30 43.96 24.05
C TRP A 23 1.48 42.81 23.46
N ARG A 24 0.58 43.11 22.48
CA ARG A 24 -0.20 42.10 21.72
C ARG A 24 0.17 42.02 20.24
N SER A 25 1.11 42.83 19.78
CA SER A 25 1.46 42.93 18.36
C SER A 25 2.36 41.80 17.84
N THR A 26 2.91 40.96 18.73
CA THR A 26 3.82 39.86 18.36
C THR A 26 3.05 38.56 18.07
N GLY A 27 2.27 38.56 16.96
CA GLY A 27 1.58 37.36 16.48
C GLY A 27 0.28 36.98 17.22
N ASP A 28 -0.18 37.82 18.15
CA ASP A 28 -1.42 37.57 18.90
C ASP A 28 -2.63 38.22 18.18
N VAL A 29 -2.47 39.48 17.72
CA VAL A 29 -3.49 40.19 16.97
C VAL A 29 -2.87 40.73 15.70
N SER A 30 -3.23 40.18 14.55
CA SER A 30 -2.66 40.53 13.24
C SER A 30 -3.71 40.87 12.18
N ILE A 31 -4.92 40.39 12.34
CA ILE A 31 -6.02 40.57 11.39
C ILE A 31 -7.26 41.13 12.10
N LYS A 32 -8.22 41.65 11.32
CA LYS A 32 -9.48 42.20 11.86
C LYS A 32 -10.28 41.18 12.66
N ASP A 33 -10.21 39.90 12.30
CA ASP A 33 -10.95 38.83 12.97
C ASP A 33 -10.43 38.58 14.40
N ASP A 34 -9.16 38.82 14.67
CA ASP A 34 -8.60 38.77 16.03
C ASP A 34 -9.22 39.87 16.93
N VAL A 35 -9.34 41.09 16.37
CA VAL A 35 -10.02 42.21 17.06
C VAL A 35 -11.50 41.91 17.29
N MET A 36 -12.19 41.32 16.31
CA MET A 36 -13.57 40.86 16.45
C MET A 36 -13.70 39.80 17.53
N GLY A 37 -12.74 38.89 17.66
CA GLY A 37 -12.65 37.89 18.69
C GLY A 37 -12.54 38.51 20.10
N ASP A 38 -11.77 39.58 20.26
CA ASP A 38 -11.70 40.33 21.54
C ASP A 38 -12.99 41.03 21.87
N ILE A 39 -13.64 41.66 20.89
CA ILE A 39 -14.97 42.27 21.07
C ILE A 39 -16.00 41.21 21.52
N ALA A 40 -16.01 40.07 20.84
CA ALA A 40 -16.91 38.96 21.15
C ALA A 40 -16.71 38.45 22.58
N ARG A 41 -15.45 38.32 23.04
CA ARG A 41 -15.13 37.95 24.42
C ARG A 41 -15.60 38.99 25.46
N LEU A 42 -15.43 40.27 25.14
CA LEU A 42 -15.90 41.35 26.05
C LEU A 42 -17.40 41.45 26.10
N LEU A 43 -18.13 41.12 25.04
CA LEU A 43 -19.57 41.06 25.01
C LEU A 43 -20.15 39.79 25.67
N SER A 44 -19.34 38.77 25.90
CA SER A 44 -19.70 37.39 26.20
C SER A 44 -20.33 36.68 25.01
N PHE A 45 -19.86 35.48 24.73
CA PHE A 45 -20.43 34.64 23.64
C PHE A 45 -21.92 34.33 23.87
N GLU A 46 -22.36 34.27 25.10
CA GLU A 46 -23.76 34.03 25.47
C GLU A 46 -24.71 35.18 25.04
N SER A 47 -24.15 36.36 24.73
CA SER A 47 -24.96 37.51 24.25
C SER A 47 -25.30 37.41 22.75
N PHE A 48 -24.72 36.48 22.03
CA PHE A 48 -25.01 36.28 20.62
C PHE A 48 -26.06 35.19 20.44
N GLU A 49 -27.04 35.47 19.58
CA GLU A 49 -28.03 34.48 19.19
C GLU A 49 -27.38 33.42 18.30
N GLU A 50 -27.55 32.16 18.66
CA GLU A 50 -27.08 31.04 17.83
C GLU A 50 -27.90 30.98 16.53
N GLN A 51 -27.26 31.17 15.43
CA GLN A 51 -27.86 31.02 14.10
C GLN A 51 -27.25 29.82 13.36
N PRO A 52 -28.08 28.83 12.97
CA PRO A 52 -27.59 27.72 12.17
C PRO A 52 -27.10 28.23 10.83
N LEU A 53 -25.98 27.68 10.37
CA LEU A 53 -25.46 27.96 9.05
C LEU A 53 -26.48 27.52 8.00
N THR A 54 -26.84 28.43 7.11
CA THR A 54 -27.65 28.10 5.93
C THR A 54 -26.69 27.81 4.77
N VAL A 55 -26.70 26.55 4.30
CA VAL A 55 -25.89 26.12 3.16
C VAL A 55 -26.81 25.68 2.03
N LYS A 56 -26.39 25.92 0.81
CA LYS A 56 -27.07 25.39 -0.37
C LYS A 56 -26.80 23.89 -0.44
N PHE A 57 -27.88 23.10 -0.54
CA PHE A 57 -27.76 21.67 -0.70
C PHE A 57 -27.37 21.36 -2.15
N GLU A 58 -26.13 20.93 -2.36
CA GLU A 58 -25.58 20.54 -3.65
C GLU A 58 -25.13 19.08 -3.61
N ASN A 59 -25.03 18.48 -4.79
CA ASN A 59 -24.50 17.12 -4.87
C ASN A 59 -23.04 17.11 -4.42
N SER A 60 -22.71 16.22 -3.49
CA SER A 60 -21.33 16.04 -3.05
C SER A 60 -20.46 15.53 -4.19
N VAL A 61 -19.27 16.12 -4.34
CA VAL A 61 -18.26 15.63 -5.27
C VAL A 61 -17.63 14.38 -4.65
N ILE A 62 -17.76 13.24 -5.33
CA ILE A 62 -17.11 12.00 -4.91
C ILE A 62 -15.62 12.13 -5.21
N GLN A 63 -14.81 12.16 -4.18
CA GLN A 63 -13.36 12.13 -4.30
C GLN A 63 -12.89 10.67 -4.45
N ARG A 64 -12.51 10.31 -5.67
CA ARG A 64 -12.12 8.92 -6.01
C ARG A 64 -10.93 8.43 -5.18
N GLN A 65 -9.98 9.30 -4.93
CA GLN A 65 -8.80 9.02 -4.12
C GLN A 65 -9.16 8.58 -2.70
N GLU A 66 -9.99 9.36 -2.01
CA GLU A 66 -10.42 9.05 -0.64
C GLU A 66 -11.25 7.76 -0.59
N THR A 67 -12.04 7.51 -1.63
CA THR A 67 -12.80 6.25 -1.74
C THR A 67 -11.85 5.05 -1.88
N LEU A 68 -10.80 5.16 -2.67
CA LEU A 68 -9.79 4.11 -2.80
C LEU A 68 -9.05 3.87 -1.48
N GLU A 69 -8.59 4.93 -0.83
CA GLU A 69 -7.91 4.81 0.46
C GLU A 69 -8.78 4.14 1.53
N ARG A 70 -10.05 4.52 1.60
CA ARG A 70 -11.00 3.89 2.51
C ARG A 70 -11.14 2.40 2.22
N ARG A 71 -11.26 2.00 0.95
CA ARG A 71 -11.31 0.58 0.55
C ARG A 71 -10.06 -0.19 0.93
N LEU A 72 -8.88 0.40 0.74
CA LEU A 72 -7.61 -0.22 1.15
C LEU A 72 -7.56 -0.45 2.66
N ARG A 73 -7.96 0.55 3.46
CA ARG A 73 -8.05 0.44 4.92
C ARG A 73 -9.07 -0.61 5.35
N GLU A 74 -10.29 -0.57 4.81
CA GLU A 74 -11.36 -1.54 5.11
C GLU A 74 -10.93 -2.97 4.72
N TYR A 75 -10.28 -3.13 3.59
CA TYR A 75 -9.76 -4.42 3.16
C TYR A 75 -8.72 -4.97 4.14
N LEU A 76 -7.70 -4.18 4.45
CA LEU A 76 -6.63 -4.62 5.36
C LEU A 76 -7.14 -4.86 6.78
N ALA A 77 -7.96 -3.95 7.32
CA ALA A 77 -8.46 -4.07 8.67
C ALA A 77 -9.51 -5.18 8.80
N TYR A 78 -10.60 -5.14 8.04
CA TYR A 78 -11.73 -6.04 8.24
C TYR A 78 -11.61 -7.39 7.53
N ARG A 79 -10.93 -7.44 6.38
CA ARG A 79 -10.79 -8.70 5.65
C ARG A 79 -9.52 -9.45 5.99
N CYS A 80 -8.43 -8.73 6.27
CA CYS A 80 -7.11 -9.32 6.47
C CYS A 80 -6.64 -9.28 7.93
N GLY A 81 -7.38 -8.60 8.84
CA GLY A 81 -7.06 -8.56 10.27
C GLY A 81 -5.78 -7.78 10.60
N PHE A 82 -5.46 -6.77 9.81
CA PHE A 82 -4.39 -5.85 10.14
C PHE A 82 -4.88 -4.75 11.08
N ASN A 83 -4.01 -4.29 11.96
CA ASN A 83 -4.23 -3.12 12.80
C ASN A 83 -3.64 -1.88 12.12
N GLU A 84 -4.44 -0.85 11.94
CA GLU A 84 -3.93 0.43 11.44
C GLU A 84 -3.09 1.11 12.52
N ILE A 85 -1.94 1.63 12.10
CA ILE A 85 -1.05 2.41 12.95
C ILE A 85 -0.85 3.80 12.36
N PHE A 86 -0.48 4.74 13.19
CA PHE A 86 -0.14 6.11 12.82
C PHE A 86 1.22 6.44 13.38
N THR A 87 2.19 6.68 12.51
CA THR A 87 3.53 7.12 12.90
C THR A 87 3.72 8.59 12.58
N TYR A 88 4.61 9.25 13.32
CA TYR A 88 4.96 10.63 13.02
C TYR A 88 5.74 10.74 11.70
N PRO A 89 5.65 11.89 11.01
CA PRO A 89 6.40 12.10 9.76
C PRO A 89 7.91 12.20 9.97
N TRP A 90 8.36 12.54 11.15
CA TRP A 90 9.79 12.56 11.53
C TRP A 90 10.23 11.19 12.07
N VAL A 91 11.41 10.76 11.67
CA VAL A 91 11.90 9.40 11.93
C VAL A 91 13.33 9.47 12.49
N ASP A 92 13.62 8.57 13.42
CA ASP A 92 14.99 8.35 13.92
C ASP A 92 15.87 7.82 12.78
N GLU A 93 17.00 8.49 12.58
CA GLU A 93 17.94 8.21 11.49
C GLU A 93 18.41 6.75 11.45
N LYS A 94 18.47 6.07 12.61
CA LYS A 94 18.87 4.65 12.68
C LYS A 94 17.91 3.73 11.90
N PHE A 95 16.58 4.01 11.92
CA PHE A 95 15.61 3.22 11.18
C PHE A 95 15.67 3.50 9.67
N ILE A 96 15.99 4.74 9.27
CA ILE A 96 16.22 5.11 7.88
C ILE A 96 17.43 4.36 7.33
N ARG A 97 18.55 4.36 8.05
CA ARG A 97 19.76 3.62 7.70
C ARG A 97 19.54 2.11 7.67
N ALA A 98 18.79 1.58 8.63
CA ALA A 98 18.43 0.16 8.66
C ALA A 98 17.60 -0.26 7.44
N ALA A 99 16.67 0.59 6.99
CA ALA A 99 15.90 0.40 5.77
C ALA A 99 16.74 0.58 4.48
N LYS A 100 18.07 0.88 4.61
CA LYS A 100 19.02 1.13 3.52
C LYS A 100 18.64 2.34 2.64
N ILE A 101 17.98 3.32 3.25
CA ILE A 101 17.63 4.59 2.61
C ILE A 101 18.77 5.57 2.84
N ASP A 102 19.15 6.29 1.79
CA ASP A 102 20.16 7.32 1.82
C ASP A 102 19.62 8.57 2.55
N THR A 103 20.18 8.87 3.71
CA THR A 103 19.77 10.01 4.55
C THR A 103 20.00 11.37 3.88
N ASP A 104 20.96 11.46 2.96
CA ASP A 104 21.26 12.70 2.24
C ASP A 104 20.18 13.06 1.22
N LYS A 105 19.35 12.07 0.84
CA LYS A 105 18.17 12.24 -0.04
C LYS A 105 16.90 12.58 0.73
N CYS A 106 16.92 12.64 2.04
CA CYS A 106 15.76 12.95 2.86
C CYS A 106 15.68 14.44 3.19
N VAL A 107 14.47 14.94 3.40
CA VAL A 107 14.24 16.31 3.92
C VAL A 107 14.64 16.36 5.39
N ARG A 108 15.45 17.34 5.76
CA ARG A 108 15.90 17.54 7.14
C ARG A 108 15.23 18.79 7.73
N LEU A 109 14.69 18.65 8.93
CA LEU A 109 14.06 19.75 9.66
C LEU A 109 15.11 20.72 10.20
N ALA A 110 14.86 22.02 10.06
CA ALA A 110 15.70 23.05 10.67
C ALA A 110 15.56 23.08 12.19
N THR A 111 14.32 22.83 12.67
CA THR A 111 13.99 22.75 14.10
C THR A 111 13.26 21.43 14.36
N PRO A 112 13.98 20.34 14.60
CA PRO A 112 13.37 19.04 14.84
C PRO A 112 12.74 18.95 16.23
N PRO A 113 11.75 18.06 16.44
CA PRO A 113 11.15 17.80 17.75
C PRO A 113 12.17 17.31 18.80
N SER A 114 13.21 16.60 18.37
CA SER A 114 14.38 16.23 19.14
C SER A 114 15.59 16.04 18.22
N GLU A 115 16.80 16.06 18.77
CA GLU A 115 18.04 15.83 18.02
C GLU A 115 18.07 14.46 17.31
N GLU A 116 17.34 13.48 17.83
CA GLU A 116 17.26 12.11 17.29
C GLU A 116 16.26 12.01 16.12
N LEU A 117 15.39 13.01 15.91
CA LEU A 117 14.29 13.01 14.95
C LEU A 117 14.40 14.13 13.90
N PRO A 118 15.55 14.32 13.25
CA PRO A 118 15.76 15.46 12.36
C PRO A 118 15.23 15.28 10.94
N ILE A 119 14.77 14.09 10.57
CA ILE A 119 14.51 13.72 9.18
C ILE A 119 13.01 13.42 8.95
N LEU A 120 12.45 14.02 7.91
CA LEU A 120 11.13 13.62 7.40
C LEU A 120 11.25 12.35 6.58
N ARG A 121 10.30 11.44 6.77
CA ARG A 121 10.24 10.15 6.09
C ARG A 121 10.06 10.29 4.58
N SER A 122 10.88 9.61 3.79
CA SER A 122 10.74 9.42 2.34
C SER A 122 10.13 8.05 1.98
N SER A 123 9.89 7.20 3.00
CA SER A 123 9.29 5.88 2.95
C SER A 123 8.63 5.58 4.30
N LEU A 124 7.62 4.73 4.33
CA LEU A 124 6.96 4.30 5.57
C LEU A 124 7.65 3.08 6.22
N ILE A 125 8.59 2.44 5.50
CA ILE A 125 9.31 1.26 5.99
C ILE A 125 10.04 1.51 7.32
N PRO A 126 10.77 2.63 7.51
CA PRO A 126 11.42 2.93 8.79
C PRO A 126 10.44 2.96 9.97
N GLY A 127 9.29 3.63 9.82
CA GLY A 127 8.23 3.69 10.83
C GLY A 127 7.59 2.32 11.11
N ALA A 128 7.39 1.52 10.07
CA ALA A 128 6.89 0.14 10.20
C ALA A 128 7.88 -0.74 10.99
N LEU A 129 9.18 -0.67 10.69
CA LEU A 129 10.23 -1.41 11.42
C LEU A 129 10.31 -0.97 12.88
N GLU A 130 10.21 0.32 13.18
CA GLU A 130 10.16 0.84 14.54
C GLU A 130 8.93 0.31 15.29
N SER A 131 7.77 0.34 14.64
CA SER A 131 6.51 -0.17 15.21
C SER A 131 6.59 -1.67 15.48
N VAL A 132 7.16 -2.45 14.58
CA VAL A 132 7.42 -3.88 14.79
C VAL A 132 8.32 -4.08 16.00
N ALA A 133 9.47 -3.39 16.08
CA ALA A 133 10.42 -3.52 17.20
C ALA A 133 9.78 -3.20 18.57
N LYS A 134 8.87 -2.22 18.62
CA LYS A 134 8.14 -1.84 19.83
C LYS A 134 7.08 -2.88 20.22
N ASN A 135 6.35 -3.43 19.26
CA ASN A 135 5.23 -4.36 19.52
C ASN A 135 5.68 -5.79 19.84
N LEU A 136 6.88 -6.21 19.44
CA LEU A 136 7.45 -7.52 19.78
C LEU A 136 7.59 -7.78 21.29
N ARG A 137 7.47 -6.74 22.12
CA ARG A 137 7.43 -6.89 23.59
C ARG A 137 6.12 -7.54 24.08
N TYR A 138 5.06 -7.46 23.28
CA TYR A 138 3.70 -7.84 23.67
C TYR A 138 3.15 -8.99 22.85
N PHE A 139 3.58 -9.10 21.57
CA PHE A 139 2.98 -10.03 20.61
C PHE A 139 4.06 -10.77 19.81
N ASP A 140 3.95 -12.10 19.70
CA ASP A 140 4.82 -12.94 18.85
C ASP A 140 4.37 -12.92 17.37
N TYR A 141 3.07 -12.71 17.12
CA TYR A 141 2.46 -12.66 15.81
C TYR A 141 1.45 -11.52 15.74
N PHE A 142 1.62 -10.64 14.77
CA PHE A 142 0.71 -9.52 14.53
C PHE A 142 0.86 -8.98 13.12
N ARG A 143 -0.15 -8.20 12.71
CA ARG A 143 -0.24 -7.53 11.41
C ARG A 143 -0.53 -6.07 11.64
N ILE A 144 0.26 -5.20 11.02
CA ILE A 144 0.07 -3.74 11.10
C ILE A 144 0.16 -3.13 9.70
N PHE A 145 -0.52 -2.01 9.49
CA PHE A 145 -0.42 -1.22 8.26
C PHE A 145 -0.56 0.28 8.55
N GLU A 146 -0.10 1.09 7.62
CA GLU A 146 -0.21 2.55 7.64
C GLU A 146 -0.42 3.07 6.22
N VAL A 147 -1.36 4.03 6.07
CA VAL A 147 -1.51 4.85 4.86
C VAL A 147 -1.15 6.28 5.24
N ALA A 148 -0.06 6.80 4.69
CA ALA A 148 0.42 8.11 5.07
C ALA A 148 1.27 8.78 3.99
N GLN A 149 1.53 10.07 4.18
CA GLN A 149 2.38 10.88 3.31
C GLN A 149 3.85 10.69 3.62
N VAL A 150 4.66 10.72 2.56
CA VAL A 150 6.12 10.80 2.62
C VAL A 150 6.58 12.03 1.83
N PHE A 151 7.80 12.51 2.09
CA PHE A 151 8.30 13.79 1.58
C PHE A 151 9.57 13.58 0.76
N GLU A 152 9.66 14.26 -0.38
CA GLU A 152 10.79 14.17 -1.31
C GLU A 152 11.68 15.41 -1.21
N LYS A 153 12.98 15.18 -1.12
CA LYS A 153 13.95 16.26 -1.09
C LYS A 153 14.23 16.78 -2.51
N GLY A 154 14.23 18.08 -2.65
CA GLY A 154 14.63 18.75 -3.90
C GLY A 154 13.48 19.01 -4.88
N GLU A 155 12.29 18.47 -4.60
CA GLU A 155 11.08 18.77 -5.36
C GLU A 155 10.10 19.53 -4.46
N TYR A 156 9.53 20.63 -4.98
CA TYR A 156 8.65 21.51 -4.22
C TYR A 156 7.39 21.82 -5.01
N HIS A 157 6.26 21.87 -4.30
CA HIS A 157 5.02 22.40 -4.83
C HIS A 157 4.96 23.90 -4.54
N GLU A 158 4.69 24.69 -5.57
CA GLU A 158 4.23 26.06 -5.41
C GLU A 158 2.75 26.01 -5.00
N SER A 159 2.48 26.05 -3.70
CA SER A 159 1.10 26.02 -3.18
C SER A 159 0.49 27.41 -3.05
N SER A 160 1.32 28.44 -2.93
CA SER A 160 0.99 29.87 -2.96
C SER A 160 2.24 30.67 -3.27
N GLU A 161 2.11 31.99 -3.53
CA GLU A 161 3.25 32.89 -3.75
C GLU A 161 4.21 32.91 -2.54
N ASP A 162 3.74 32.53 -1.34
CA ASP A 162 4.47 32.66 -0.07
C ASP A 162 4.92 31.32 0.54
N GLU A 163 4.44 30.16 0.05
CA GLU A 163 4.75 28.86 0.65
C GLU A 163 5.29 27.87 -0.38
N ILE A 164 6.51 27.41 -0.12
CA ILE A 164 7.15 26.32 -0.86
C ILE A 164 7.11 25.07 0.00
N LEU A 165 6.26 24.08 -0.37
CA LEU A 165 6.14 22.83 0.33
C LEU A 165 6.85 21.71 -0.43
N PRO A 166 7.54 20.77 0.26
CA PRO A 166 8.15 19.64 -0.42
C PRO A 166 7.06 18.78 -1.09
N VAL A 167 7.38 18.23 -2.25
CA VAL A 167 6.51 17.25 -2.91
C VAL A 167 6.27 16.08 -1.95
N HIS A 168 5.03 15.70 -1.79
CA HIS A 168 4.64 14.58 -0.97
C HIS A 168 3.88 13.55 -1.80
N ARG A 169 4.10 12.29 -1.47
CA ARG A 169 3.38 11.15 -2.04
C ARG A 169 2.66 10.38 -0.95
N LYS A 170 1.55 9.77 -1.30
CA LYS A 170 0.83 8.90 -0.38
C LYS A 170 1.24 7.45 -0.61
N LEU A 171 1.77 6.82 0.43
CA LEU A 171 2.16 5.43 0.42
C LEU A 171 1.27 4.61 1.35
N LEU A 172 1.19 3.32 1.06
CA LEU A 172 0.64 2.29 1.93
C LEU A 172 1.75 1.31 2.25
N THR A 173 1.97 1.05 3.52
CA THR A 173 2.85 -0.02 4.00
C THR A 173 2.09 -0.97 4.91
N GLY A 174 2.56 -2.19 5.02
CA GLY A 174 2.08 -3.12 6.02
C GLY A 174 3.07 -4.26 6.25
N SER A 175 2.98 -4.86 7.42
CA SER A 175 3.84 -5.98 7.79
C SER A 175 3.08 -7.08 8.51
N ILE A 176 3.56 -8.31 8.33
CA ILE A 176 3.21 -9.50 9.09
C ILE A 176 4.45 -9.97 9.82
N THR A 177 4.35 -10.10 11.14
CA THR A 177 5.43 -10.58 11.99
C THR A 177 5.12 -11.98 12.50
N GLY A 178 6.09 -12.91 12.44
CA GLY A 178 5.89 -14.28 12.87
C GLY A 178 7.14 -15.14 12.77
N LYS A 179 7.11 -16.35 13.35
CA LYS A 179 8.28 -17.25 13.45
C LYS A 179 8.59 -17.98 12.15
N ASP A 180 7.58 -18.35 11.37
CA ASP A 180 7.76 -19.07 10.12
C ASP A 180 7.85 -18.09 8.95
N PRO A 181 9.04 -17.93 8.33
CA PRO A 181 9.24 -16.94 7.26
C PRO A 181 8.46 -17.30 5.98
N ALA A 182 8.34 -18.57 5.64
CA ALA A 182 7.60 -18.98 4.45
C ALA A 182 6.11 -18.69 4.61
N LYS A 183 5.55 -19.03 5.77
CA LYS A 183 4.14 -18.78 6.09
C LYS A 183 3.80 -17.29 5.96
N ILE A 184 4.54 -16.41 6.65
CA ILE A 184 4.23 -14.97 6.63
C ILE A 184 4.47 -14.33 5.26
N PHE A 185 5.43 -14.84 4.47
CA PHE A 185 5.66 -14.37 3.12
C PHE A 185 4.46 -14.68 2.20
N TYR A 186 3.99 -15.94 2.20
CA TYR A 186 2.84 -16.33 1.39
C TYR A 186 1.52 -15.73 1.88
N GLU A 187 1.35 -15.55 3.20
CA GLU A 187 0.21 -14.80 3.73
C GLU A 187 0.19 -13.37 3.21
N LEU A 188 1.31 -12.65 3.26
CA LEU A 188 1.40 -11.28 2.77
C LEU A 188 1.19 -11.22 1.25
N LYS A 189 1.76 -12.18 0.50
CA LYS A 189 1.55 -12.30 -0.93
C LYS A 189 0.08 -12.46 -1.28
N GLY A 190 -0.63 -13.36 -0.60
CA GLY A 190 -2.07 -13.58 -0.79
C GLY A 190 -2.91 -12.36 -0.44
N VAL A 191 -2.55 -11.63 0.62
CA VAL A 191 -3.19 -10.34 0.98
C VAL A 191 -3.09 -9.35 -0.19
N LEU A 192 -1.92 -9.20 -0.79
CA LEU A 192 -1.71 -8.23 -1.88
C LEU A 192 -2.38 -8.67 -3.19
N GLU A 193 -2.39 -9.97 -3.52
CA GLU A 193 -3.12 -10.50 -4.67
C GLU A 193 -4.62 -10.27 -4.54
N GLN A 194 -5.20 -10.55 -3.38
CA GLN A 194 -6.62 -10.32 -3.12
C GLN A 194 -6.97 -8.83 -3.00
N MET A 195 -6.05 -8.00 -2.52
CA MET A 195 -6.22 -6.55 -2.47
C MET A 195 -6.40 -5.98 -3.89
N ALA A 196 -5.60 -6.45 -4.84
CA ALA A 196 -5.71 -6.04 -6.23
C ALA A 196 -7.09 -6.41 -6.80
N ALA A 197 -7.56 -7.63 -6.57
CA ALA A 197 -8.90 -8.07 -6.98
C ALA A 197 -10.02 -7.27 -6.29
N TYR A 198 -9.91 -7.03 -4.98
CA TYR A 198 -10.88 -6.28 -4.20
C TYR A 198 -10.97 -4.80 -4.62
N CYS A 199 -9.84 -4.19 -4.94
CA CYS A 199 -9.76 -2.80 -5.39
C CYS A 199 -9.92 -2.65 -6.91
N HIS A 200 -10.17 -3.74 -7.64
CA HIS A 200 -10.30 -3.76 -9.11
C HIS A 200 -9.09 -3.20 -9.85
N MET A 201 -7.91 -3.57 -9.41
CA MET A 201 -6.66 -3.24 -10.08
C MET A 201 -6.44 -4.22 -11.22
N GLU A 202 -6.83 -3.83 -12.42
CA GLU A 202 -6.54 -4.60 -13.62
C GLU A 202 -5.02 -4.59 -13.89
N ASN A 203 -4.52 -5.66 -14.51
CA ASN A 203 -3.10 -5.81 -14.87
C ASN A 203 -2.12 -5.69 -13.68
N PHE A 204 -2.59 -5.97 -12.46
CA PHE A 204 -1.71 -6.11 -11.32
C PHE A 204 -0.92 -7.43 -11.41
N SER A 205 0.37 -7.37 -11.20
CA SER A 205 1.20 -8.57 -11.11
C SER A 205 2.33 -8.41 -10.09
N MET A 206 2.92 -9.55 -9.73
CA MET A 206 4.08 -9.62 -8.84
C MET A 206 5.21 -10.33 -9.55
N GLU A 207 6.36 -9.70 -9.64
CA GLU A 207 7.52 -10.21 -10.36
C GLU A 207 8.84 -9.73 -9.75
N GLN A 208 9.92 -10.45 -10.03
CA GLN A 208 11.25 -10.04 -9.62
C GLN A 208 11.90 -9.18 -10.70
N LYS A 209 12.03 -7.87 -10.47
CA LYS A 209 12.73 -6.92 -11.36
C LYS A 209 13.94 -6.31 -10.66
N GLU A 210 13.70 -5.59 -9.56
CA GLU A 210 14.70 -4.88 -8.81
C GLU A 210 14.53 -5.17 -7.32
N GLN A 211 15.56 -5.77 -6.72
CA GLN A 211 15.54 -6.15 -5.31
C GLN A 211 15.53 -4.91 -4.41
N PRO A 212 14.54 -4.78 -3.51
CA PRO A 212 14.58 -3.74 -2.49
C PRO A 212 15.74 -3.96 -1.53
N ALA A 213 16.50 -2.92 -1.22
CA ALA A 213 17.72 -3.04 -0.42
C ALA A 213 17.48 -3.57 1.01
N TRP A 214 16.27 -3.38 1.54
CA TRP A 214 15.85 -3.88 2.86
C TRP A 214 15.39 -5.34 2.85
N ALA A 215 15.14 -5.92 1.66
CA ALA A 215 14.55 -7.24 1.53
C ALA A 215 15.61 -8.36 1.48
N ASP A 216 15.23 -9.55 1.92
CA ASP A 216 16.01 -10.77 1.76
C ASP A 216 16.18 -11.09 0.27
N ARG A 217 17.40 -11.49 -0.12
CA ARG A 217 17.77 -11.75 -1.52
C ARG A 217 16.93 -12.83 -2.22
N ASN A 218 16.34 -13.75 -1.47
CA ASN A 218 15.61 -14.90 -2.00
C ASN A 218 14.08 -14.76 -1.87
N ALA A 219 13.59 -13.74 -1.11
CA ALA A 219 12.17 -13.66 -0.73
C ALA A 219 11.65 -12.23 -0.88
N TRP A 220 11.50 -11.79 -2.12
CA TRP A 220 10.98 -10.47 -2.47
C TRP A 220 10.30 -10.48 -3.84
N LEU A 221 9.39 -9.54 -4.05
CA LEU A 221 8.68 -9.29 -5.30
C LEU A 221 8.45 -7.79 -5.47
N ASN A 222 8.51 -7.29 -6.70
CA ASN A 222 7.97 -5.99 -7.04
C ASN A 222 6.47 -6.14 -7.32
N LEU A 223 5.72 -5.13 -6.91
CA LEU A 223 4.31 -4.96 -7.20
C LEU A 223 4.22 -4.11 -8.45
N THR A 224 3.61 -4.62 -9.51
CA THR A 224 3.50 -3.92 -10.79
C THR A 224 2.05 -3.72 -11.18
N LEU A 225 1.79 -2.60 -11.84
CA LEU A 225 0.50 -2.24 -12.41
C LEU A 225 0.76 -1.69 -13.81
N ASP A 226 0.11 -2.26 -14.82
CA ASP A 226 0.38 -1.93 -16.24
C ASP A 226 1.88 -1.95 -16.57
N ASN A 227 2.61 -2.97 -16.08
CA ASN A 227 4.07 -3.14 -16.20
C ASN A 227 4.94 -2.08 -15.49
N ARG A 228 4.36 -1.13 -14.77
CA ARG A 228 5.10 -0.15 -13.96
C ARG A 228 5.22 -0.64 -12.53
N VAL A 229 6.40 -0.53 -11.94
CA VAL A 229 6.60 -0.83 -10.53
C VAL A 229 5.91 0.26 -9.70
N ILE A 230 4.98 -0.17 -8.86
CA ILE A 230 4.24 0.70 -7.92
C ILE A 230 4.65 0.47 -6.47
N GLY A 231 5.43 -0.57 -6.21
CA GLY A 231 5.88 -0.93 -4.87
C GLY A 231 6.65 -2.23 -4.84
N SER A 232 6.88 -2.72 -3.65
CA SER A 232 7.57 -3.99 -3.41
C SER A 232 7.09 -4.67 -2.13
N MET A 233 7.29 -5.98 -2.06
CA MET A 233 7.10 -6.79 -0.86
C MET A 233 8.28 -7.74 -0.67
N GLY A 234 8.50 -8.20 0.55
CA GLY A 234 9.51 -9.22 0.81
C GLY A 234 9.65 -9.54 2.30
N LEU A 235 10.47 -10.54 2.60
CA LEU A 235 10.99 -10.72 3.95
C LEU A 235 12.07 -9.66 4.20
N VAL A 236 12.05 -9.08 5.39
CA VAL A 236 13.10 -8.15 5.83
C VAL A 236 14.41 -8.92 6.02
N CYS A 237 15.50 -8.44 5.42
CA CYS A 237 16.79 -9.13 5.51
C CYS A 237 17.36 -9.09 6.95
N VAL A 238 18.17 -10.07 7.27
CA VAL A 238 18.75 -10.27 8.62
C VAL A 238 19.57 -9.06 9.05
N SER A 239 20.30 -8.40 8.15
CA SER A 239 21.07 -7.20 8.49
C SER A 239 20.17 -6.06 8.96
N THR A 240 19.10 -5.76 8.23
CA THR A 240 18.11 -4.74 8.62
C THR A 240 17.46 -5.07 9.98
N MET A 241 17.04 -6.34 10.17
CA MET A 241 16.47 -6.75 11.45
C MET A 241 17.44 -6.57 12.64
N ASN A 242 18.73 -6.89 12.43
CA ASN A 242 19.75 -6.73 13.46
C ASN A 242 20.00 -5.25 13.80
N ASP A 243 20.05 -4.37 12.78
CA ASP A 243 20.26 -2.94 12.94
C ASP A 243 19.16 -2.29 13.81
N VAL A 244 17.91 -2.81 13.73
CA VAL A 244 16.77 -2.34 14.54
C VAL A 244 16.44 -3.23 15.74
N LYS A 245 17.31 -4.20 16.07
CA LYS A 245 17.19 -5.10 17.24
C LYS A 245 15.96 -6.02 17.20
N ILE A 246 15.43 -6.32 16.02
CA ILE A 246 14.39 -7.33 15.83
C ILE A 246 15.07 -8.70 15.87
N LYS A 247 14.70 -9.56 16.82
CA LYS A 247 15.33 -10.87 17.06
C LYS A 247 14.28 -11.96 17.25
N ARG A 248 14.64 -13.21 16.90
CA ARG A 248 13.84 -14.43 17.13
C ARG A 248 12.48 -14.45 16.42
N THR A 249 12.34 -13.67 15.37
CA THR A 249 11.13 -13.59 14.55
C THR A 249 11.53 -13.23 13.12
N ASN A 250 10.57 -13.27 12.20
CA ASN A 250 10.71 -12.80 10.84
C ASN A 250 9.64 -11.74 10.58
N VAL A 251 9.89 -10.87 9.61
CA VAL A 251 8.98 -9.81 9.20
C VAL A 251 8.82 -9.89 7.69
N ALA A 252 7.61 -10.10 7.23
CA ALA A 252 7.21 -9.86 5.84
C ALA A 252 6.64 -8.45 5.76
N LEU A 253 7.10 -7.66 4.82
CA LEU A 253 6.79 -6.24 4.71
C LEU A 253 6.51 -5.87 3.25
N PHE A 254 5.60 -4.91 3.03
CA PHE A 254 5.39 -4.30 1.72
C PHE A 254 5.26 -2.79 1.85
N GLU A 255 5.54 -2.12 0.75
CA GLU A 255 5.23 -0.70 0.54
C GLU A 255 4.78 -0.50 -0.90
N LEU A 256 3.73 0.30 -1.10
CA LEU A 256 3.25 0.67 -2.42
C LEU A 256 2.80 2.14 -2.49
N ASN A 257 2.88 2.71 -3.68
CA ASN A 257 2.46 4.08 -3.96
C ASN A 257 0.96 4.11 -4.26
N VAL A 258 0.18 4.69 -3.34
CA VAL A 258 -1.28 4.84 -3.47
C VAL A 258 -1.64 5.82 -4.58
N ASP A 259 -0.83 6.85 -4.80
CA ASP A 259 -1.06 7.83 -5.86
C ASP A 259 -1.01 7.20 -7.26
N SER A 260 -0.23 6.14 -7.43
CA SER A 260 -0.17 5.36 -8.68
C SER A 260 -1.46 4.58 -8.96
N LEU A 261 -2.35 4.46 -7.98
CA LEU A 261 -3.63 3.75 -8.07
C LEU A 261 -4.81 4.68 -8.41
N LYS A 262 -4.59 5.98 -8.60
CA LYS A 262 -5.65 7.01 -8.79
C LYS A 262 -6.56 6.77 -10.00
N ALA A 263 -6.09 6.04 -10.99
CA ALA A 263 -6.76 5.89 -12.28
C ALA A 263 -7.93 4.87 -12.26
N PHE A 264 -8.08 4.08 -11.19
CA PHE A 264 -9.09 3.01 -11.18
C PHE A 264 -10.49 3.57 -10.91
N ALA A 265 -11.39 3.27 -11.85
CA ALA A 265 -12.79 3.59 -11.72
C ALA A 265 -13.41 2.88 -10.50
N SER A 266 -14.48 3.46 -9.95
CA SER A 266 -15.30 2.75 -8.97
C SER A 266 -15.83 1.47 -9.59
N ARG A 267 -16.01 0.45 -8.74
CA ARG A 267 -16.49 -0.88 -9.08
C ARG A 267 -17.76 -0.83 -9.93
N THR A 268 -17.69 -1.24 -11.17
CA THR A 268 -18.80 -1.81 -11.89
C THR A 268 -18.65 -3.32 -11.82
N ASN A 269 -19.56 -3.99 -11.13
CA ASN A 269 -19.62 -5.44 -11.21
C ASN A 269 -20.16 -5.77 -12.59
N GLU A 270 -19.33 -6.26 -13.48
CA GLU A 270 -19.80 -6.85 -14.73
C GLU A 270 -20.41 -8.21 -14.42
N PHE A 271 -21.68 -8.37 -14.78
CA PHE A 271 -22.31 -9.67 -14.71
C PHE A 271 -21.67 -10.58 -15.76
N ARG A 272 -21.14 -11.71 -15.33
CA ARG A 272 -20.68 -12.78 -16.21
C ARG A 272 -21.66 -13.92 -16.11
N HIS A 273 -22.19 -14.36 -17.25
CA HIS A 273 -23.01 -15.54 -17.31
C HIS A 273 -22.23 -16.76 -16.80
N LEU A 274 -22.88 -17.57 -15.98
CA LEU A 274 -22.33 -18.88 -15.64
C LEU A 274 -22.21 -19.72 -16.93
N PRO A 275 -21.19 -20.59 -17.01
CA PRO A 275 -21.06 -21.52 -18.12
C PRO A 275 -22.37 -22.33 -18.29
N LEU A 276 -22.93 -22.34 -19.48
CA LEU A 276 -24.14 -23.13 -19.78
C LEU A 276 -23.84 -24.63 -19.84
N TYR A 277 -22.59 -24.97 -20.12
CA TYR A 277 -22.12 -26.35 -20.24
C TYR A 277 -21.11 -26.67 -19.15
N PRO A 278 -21.09 -27.91 -18.64
CA PRO A 278 -20.19 -28.28 -17.56
C PRO A 278 -18.71 -28.16 -17.98
N LEU A 279 -17.89 -27.65 -17.08
CA LEU A 279 -16.45 -27.67 -17.21
C LEU A 279 -15.90 -29.03 -16.78
N VAL A 280 -14.90 -29.52 -17.50
CA VAL A 280 -14.20 -30.75 -17.16
C VAL A 280 -12.95 -30.39 -16.36
N GLU A 281 -12.84 -30.94 -15.16
CA GLU A 281 -11.71 -30.80 -14.27
C GLU A 281 -10.67 -31.86 -14.56
N LYS A 282 -9.39 -31.46 -14.66
CA LYS A 282 -8.26 -32.37 -14.82
C LYS A 282 -7.07 -31.89 -14.00
N ASP A 283 -6.47 -32.84 -13.27
CA ASP A 283 -5.19 -32.60 -12.61
C ASP A 283 -4.04 -32.95 -13.55
N LEU A 284 -3.03 -32.08 -13.57
CA LEU A 284 -1.86 -32.19 -14.43
C LEU A 284 -0.60 -31.97 -13.60
N SER A 285 0.26 -32.99 -13.55
CA SER A 285 1.57 -32.89 -12.89
C SER A 285 2.67 -32.86 -13.96
N VAL A 286 3.49 -31.82 -13.91
CA VAL A 286 4.60 -31.65 -14.86
C VAL A 286 5.92 -31.48 -14.13
N THR A 287 6.99 -32.03 -14.69
CA THR A 287 8.36 -31.82 -14.22
C THR A 287 9.00 -30.70 -15.02
N VAL A 288 9.55 -29.70 -14.34
CA VAL A 288 10.22 -28.51 -14.92
C VAL A 288 11.52 -28.23 -14.19
N ASP A 289 12.37 -27.38 -14.76
CA ASP A 289 13.55 -26.89 -14.07
C ASP A 289 13.17 -26.06 -12.84
N LYS A 290 13.96 -26.09 -11.77
CA LYS A 290 13.72 -25.33 -10.54
C LYS A 290 13.54 -23.84 -10.76
N ALA A 291 14.18 -23.28 -11.78
CA ALA A 291 14.10 -21.87 -12.13
C ALA A 291 12.74 -21.46 -12.76
N VAL A 292 11.98 -22.43 -13.28
CA VAL A 292 10.69 -22.14 -13.91
C VAL A 292 9.66 -21.74 -12.84
N THR A 293 9.13 -20.53 -12.95
CA THR A 293 8.15 -20.01 -11.98
C THR A 293 6.74 -20.48 -12.33
N TRP A 294 5.84 -20.52 -11.34
CA TRP A 294 4.41 -20.74 -11.55
C TRP A 294 3.83 -19.75 -12.56
N LYS A 295 4.25 -18.47 -12.50
CA LYS A 295 3.83 -17.45 -13.46
C LYS A 295 4.18 -17.85 -14.89
N ALA A 296 5.37 -18.34 -15.15
CA ALA A 296 5.77 -18.78 -16.49
C ALA A 296 4.90 -19.94 -17.00
N ILE A 297 4.53 -20.88 -16.13
CA ILE A 297 3.61 -21.99 -16.44
C ILE A 297 2.21 -21.45 -16.74
N SER A 298 1.68 -20.60 -15.86
CA SER A 298 0.36 -19.99 -16.02
C SER A 298 0.26 -19.17 -17.31
N ASP A 299 1.26 -18.33 -17.59
CA ASP A 299 1.32 -17.51 -18.82
C ASP A 299 1.46 -18.39 -20.09
N ALA A 300 2.13 -19.55 -19.98
CA ALA A 300 2.23 -20.50 -21.09
C ALA A 300 0.89 -21.17 -21.40
N ILE A 301 0.10 -21.50 -20.38
CA ILE A 301 -1.24 -22.07 -20.54
C ILE A 301 -2.20 -20.99 -21.05
N GLY A 302 -2.20 -19.80 -20.44
CA GLY A 302 -2.99 -18.66 -20.83
C GLY A 302 -4.50 -18.98 -20.97
N SER A 303 -5.14 -18.45 -22.01
CA SER A 303 -6.58 -18.62 -22.27
C SER A 303 -7.02 -20.00 -22.81
N ARG A 304 -6.10 -20.99 -22.80
CA ARG A 304 -6.43 -22.35 -23.27
C ARG A 304 -7.36 -23.09 -22.31
N VAL A 305 -7.40 -22.68 -21.07
CA VAL A 305 -8.26 -23.22 -20.01
C VAL A 305 -9.21 -22.13 -19.53
N LYS A 306 -10.36 -22.52 -18.97
CA LYS A 306 -11.30 -21.59 -18.37
C LYS A 306 -10.81 -21.13 -17.01
N GLU A 307 -10.26 -22.06 -16.21
CA GLU A 307 -9.69 -21.80 -14.90
C GLU A 307 -8.42 -22.63 -14.73
N LEU A 308 -7.49 -22.13 -13.93
CA LEU A 308 -6.20 -22.74 -13.60
C LEU A 308 -5.91 -22.52 -12.12
N GLU A 309 -5.63 -23.61 -11.41
CA GLU A 309 -5.30 -23.60 -10.00
C GLU A 309 -3.96 -24.27 -9.75
N PHE A 310 -3.11 -23.64 -8.91
CA PHE A 310 -1.90 -24.26 -8.39
C PHE A 310 -2.27 -25.19 -7.23
N ILE A 311 -1.87 -26.47 -7.30
CA ILE A 311 -2.12 -27.44 -6.23
C ILE A 311 -0.90 -27.57 -5.34
N GLU A 312 0.24 -27.97 -5.91
CA GLU A 312 1.45 -28.19 -5.13
C GLU A 312 2.73 -28.08 -5.97
N GLU A 313 3.82 -27.86 -5.30
CA GLU A 313 5.18 -27.96 -5.85
C GLU A 313 5.96 -28.99 -5.00
N TYR A 314 6.52 -30.02 -5.66
CA TYR A 314 7.23 -31.08 -5.00
C TYR A 314 8.72 -31.11 -5.39
N HIS A 315 9.54 -31.16 -4.35
CA HIS A 315 11.00 -31.31 -4.44
C HIS A 315 11.40 -32.57 -3.67
N GLY A 316 11.61 -33.67 -4.31
CA GLY A 316 11.97 -34.92 -3.63
C GLY A 316 12.66 -35.93 -4.53
N ASN A 317 12.94 -37.10 -3.95
CA ASN A 317 13.73 -38.15 -4.59
C ASN A 317 13.13 -38.73 -5.90
N GLN A 318 11.85 -38.45 -6.14
CA GLN A 318 11.16 -38.90 -7.35
C GLN A 318 11.24 -37.87 -8.50
N VAL A 319 11.98 -36.77 -8.33
CA VAL A 319 12.18 -35.76 -9.34
C VAL A 319 13.68 -35.64 -9.63
N PRO A 320 14.11 -35.57 -10.90
CA PRO A 320 15.53 -35.46 -11.24
C PRO A 320 16.21 -34.26 -10.55
N GLU A 321 17.49 -34.39 -10.25
CA GLU A 321 18.26 -33.31 -9.65
C GLU A 321 18.22 -32.07 -10.54
N GLY A 322 18.00 -30.89 -9.92
CA GLY A 322 17.84 -29.61 -10.65
C GLY A 322 16.41 -29.33 -11.15
N LYS A 323 15.50 -30.30 -11.03
CA LYS A 323 14.09 -30.16 -11.42
C LYS A 323 13.15 -30.14 -10.22
N LYS A 324 11.90 -29.75 -10.46
CA LYS A 324 10.76 -29.79 -9.55
C LYS A 324 9.53 -30.31 -10.26
N SER A 325 8.60 -30.91 -9.51
CA SER A 325 7.27 -31.26 -10.04
C SER A 325 6.27 -30.21 -9.62
N VAL A 326 5.46 -29.76 -10.56
CA VAL A 326 4.36 -28.81 -10.31
C VAL A 326 3.06 -29.49 -10.67
N THR A 327 2.15 -29.60 -9.71
CA THR A 327 0.80 -30.12 -9.91
C THR A 327 -0.18 -28.96 -9.98
N MET A 328 -1.02 -28.97 -10.99
CA MET A 328 -2.03 -27.95 -11.25
C MET A 328 -3.34 -28.58 -11.62
N ARG A 329 -4.42 -27.87 -11.37
CA ARG A 329 -5.78 -28.22 -11.79
C ARG A 329 -6.23 -27.28 -12.88
N VAL A 330 -6.78 -27.85 -13.95
CA VAL A 330 -7.27 -27.10 -15.09
C VAL A 330 -8.74 -27.41 -15.34
N TRP A 331 -9.54 -26.38 -15.59
CA TRP A 331 -10.92 -26.53 -16.04
C TRP A 331 -11.03 -26.20 -17.51
N ILE A 332 -11.55 -27.17 -18.26
CA ILE A 332 -11.66 -27.11 -19.70
C ILE A 332 -13.13 -27.17 -20.07
N GLY A 333 -13.55 -26.33 -21.01
CA GLY A 333 -14.94 -26.33 -21.52
C GLY A 333 -15.08 -25.52 -22.79
N ASN A 334 -16.20 -25.72 -23.46
CA ASN A 334 -16.65 -24.89 -24.57
C ASN A 334 -17.81 -24.02 -24.11
N ASP A 335 -18.05 -22.92 -24.83
CA ASP A 335 -19.17 -22.02 -24.55
C ASP A 335 -20.47 -22.47 -25.21
N ASP A 336 -20.38 -23.32 -26.28
CA ASP A 336 -21.49 -23.66 -27.15
C ASP A 336 -21.95 -25.12 -27.02
N SER A 337 -21.18 -26.01 -26.38
CA SER A 337 -21.46 -27.42 -26.27
C SER A 337 -20.68 -28.13 -25.19
N THR A 338 -21.20 -29.27 -24.71
CA THR A 338 -20.44 -30.18 -23.85
C THR A 338 -19.30 -30.82 -24.67
N MET A 339 -18.09 -30.82 -24.11
CA MET A 339 -16.90 -31.42 -24.75
C MET A 339 -17.00 -32.95 -24.77
N THR A 340 -16.60 -33.54 -25.87
CA THR A 340 -16.40 -35.00 -25.95
C THR A 340 -15.05 -35.39 -25.34
N SER A 341 -14.87 -36.67 -24.98
CA SER A 341 -13.60 -37.18 -24.46
C SER A 341 -12.44 -36.91 -25.43
N GLU A 342 -12.64 -37.09 -26.70
CA GLU A 342 -11.63 -36.84 -27.74
C GLU A 342 -11.21 -35.36 -27.80
N GLN A 343 -12.17 -34.43 -27.66
CA GLN A 343 -11.87 -32.99 -27.62
C GLN A 343 -11.08 -32.60 -26.36
N ILE A 344 -11.42 -33.23 -25.24
CA ILE A 344 -10.68 -33.01 -23.96
C ILE A 344 -9.23 -33.47 -24.12
N ASP A 345 -9.00 -34.68 -24.65
CA ASP A 345 -7.69 -35.26 -24.84
C ASP A 345 -6.83 -34.42 -25.81
N GLN A 346 -7.39 -33.98 -26.93
CA GLN A 346 -6.72 -33.05 -27.85
C GLN A 346 -6.33 -31.74 -27.22
N LYS A 347 -7.21 -31.18 -26.38
CA LYS A 347 -6.94 -29.92 -25.67
C LYS A 347 -5.84 -30.09 -24.62
N MET A 348 -5.84 -31.20 -23.88
CA MET A 348 -4.79 -31.56 -22.92
C MET A 348 -3.43 -31.76 -23.62
N GLU A 349 -3.42 -32.48 -24.76
CA GLU A 349 -2.22 -32.65 -25.55
C GLU A 349 -1.65 -31.30 -26.05
N SER A 350 -2.52 -30.40 -26.49
CA SER A 350 -2.13 -29.04 -26.91
C SER A 350 -1.51 -28.24 -25.76
N ILE A 351 -2.09 -28.34 -24.53
CA ILE A 351 -1.54 -27.70 -23.31
C ILE A 351 -0.16 -28.26 -23.02
N LEU A 352 -0.01 -29.57 -22.99
CA LEU A 352 1.28 -30.24 -22.74
C LEU A 352 2.35 -29.85 -23.76
N LYS A 353 2.02 -29.85 -25.06
CA LYS A 353 2.92 -29.40 -26.13
C LYS A 353 3.39 -27.95 -25.93
N THR A 354 2.48 -27.08 -25.46
CA THR A 354 2.81 -25.68 -25.21
C THR A 354 3.71 -25.55 -23.98
N LEU A 355 3.41 -26.27 -22.90
CA LEU A 355 4.23 -26.30 -21.69
C LEU A 355 5.63 -26.84 -21.97
N HIS A 356 5.70 -27.92 -22.76
CA HIS A 356 7.02 -28.46 -23.19
C HIS A 356 7.81 -27.42 -23.98
N LYS A 357 7.19 -26.75 -24.94
CA LYS A 357 7.87 -25.75 -25.80
C LYS A 357 8.33 -24.51 -25.04
N ARG A 358 7.51 -24.00 -24.09
CA ARG A 358 7.75 -22.72 -23.42
C ARG A 358 8.50 -22.86 -22.10
N CYS A 359 8.27 -23.94 -21.37
CA CYS A 359 8.80 -24.16 -20.02
C CYS A 359 9.70 -25.39 -19.93
N GLY A 360 9.94 -26.13 -21.00
CA GLY A 360 10.66 -27.41 -20.96
C GLY A 360 9.97 -28.46 -20.08
N ALA A 361 8.66 -28.35 -19.92
CA ALA A 361 7.89 -29.22 -19.06
C ALA A 361 7.71 -30.61 -19.65
N GLU A 362 7.85 -31.63 -18.82
CA GLU A 362 7.62 -33.03 -19.15
C GLU A 362 6.48 -33.54 -18.26
N LEU A 363 5.54 -34.31 -18.84
CA LEU A 363 4.48 -34.93 -18.07
C LEU A 363 5.10 -35.90 -17.07
N ARG A 364 4.75 -35.78 -15.79
CA ARG A 364 5.15 -36.76 -14.79
C ARG A 364 4.27 -38.01 -14.94
N THR A 365 4.83 -39.07 -15.45
CA THR A 365 4.26 -40.43 -15.36
C THR A 365 4.69 -41.04 -14.05
N GLU A 366 3.77 -41.65 -13.31
CA GLU A 366 4.01 -42.32 -12.03
C GLU A 366 5.21 -43.26 -12.05
#